data_ad1b1f384c58b24ae390f8725126edc1
#
_entry.id   ad1b1f384c58b24ae390f8725126edc1
#
_cell.length_a   1.000
_cell.length_b   1.000
_cell.length_c   1.000
_cell.angle_alpha   90.00
_cell.angle_beta   90.00
_cell.angle_gamma   90.00
#
_symmetry.space_group_name_H-M   'P 1'
#
loop_
_entity.id
_entity.type
_entity.pdbx_description
1 polymer ?
#
loop_
_entity_poly.entity_id
_entity_poly.type
_entity_poly.pdbx_seq_one_letter_code
_entity_poly.pdbx_strand_id
1 'polypeptide(L)'
;MNRRDVLWVPLVLAFGQSAGAHTPYGQWVVYRKKHLLIGAHRADPPTYAEAKRLAALLAEHLPKSRSRVARAPTAGRLASLLGTDQLDVAVLSKADAVAMRDGQGQFAPYGKIPISLLAELGAYVLVAHARFADRHAWLVSKTLMSEEGGRPASSATPSGGMTWHAGTQMYLDGKPEPHN
;
A
#
# COMPACT_ATOMS: atom_id res chain seq x y z
N MET A 1 23.94 -79.89 11.69
CA MET A 1 23.53 -79.36 10.39
C MET A 1 22.93 -77.99 10.61
N ASN A 2 23.70 -76.96 10.30
CA ASN A 2 23.35 -75.56 10.61
C ASN A 2 22.70 -74.93 9.40
N ARG A 3 21.51 -74.44 9.59
CA ARG A 3 20.89 -73.52 8.62
C ARG A 3 20.98 -72.11 9.17
N ARG A 4 21.79 -71.26 8.53
CA ARG A 4 21.92 -69.85 8.74
C ARG A 4 20.82 -69.18 7.96
N ASP A 5 19.79 -68.69 8.62
CA ASP A 5 18.78 -67.83 8.04
C ASP A 5 19.35 -66.43 7.95
N VAL A 6 19.64 -66.00 6.74
CA VAL A 6 20.04 -64.61 6.44
C VAL A 6 18.76 -63.79 6.28
N LEU A 7 18.46 -62.99 7.27
CA LEU A 7 17.39 -62.00 7.24
C LEU A 7 17.80 -60.85 6.34
N TRP A 8 17.17 -60.79 5.18
CA TRP A 8 17.20 -59.60 4.34
C TRP A 8 16.32 -58.52 4.91
N VAL A 9 16.91 -57.42 5.43
CA VAL A 9 16.20 -56.20 5.82
C VAL A 9 16.12 -55.28 4.60
N PRO A 10 14.94 -55.00 4.04
CA PRO A 10 14.84 -54.00 3.00
C PRO A 10 15.11 -52.62 3.56
N LEU A 11 16.16 -51.97 3.10
CA LEU A 11 16.47 -50.56 3.36
C LEU A 11 15.44 -49.71 2.63
N VAL A 12 14.40 -49.29 3.34
CA VAL A 12 13.43 -48.30 2.83
C VAL A 12 14.11 -46.94 2.81
N LEU A 13 14.61 -46.54 1.65
CA LEU A 13 15.02 -45.17 1.38
C LEU A 13 13.78 -44.28 1.40
N ALA A 14 13.53 -43.67 2.56
CA ALA A 14 12.57 -42.60 2.67
C ALA A 14 13.11 -41.40 1.87
N PHE A 15 12.67 -41.24 0.65
CA PHE A 15 12.80 -39.97 -0.09
C PHE A 15 11.99 -38.93 0.67
N GLY A 16 12.64 -38.19 1.54
CA GLY A 16 12.10 -36.97 2.10
C GLY A 16 11.80 -36.01 0.95
N GLN A 17 10.53 -35.94 0.56
CA GLN A 17 10.05 -34.86 -0.26
C GLN A 17 10.26 -33.59 0.57
N SER A 18 11.30 -32.84 0.26
CA SER A 18 11.43 -31.47 0.69
C SER A 18 10.23 -30.73 0.11
N ALA A 19 9.15 -30.65 0.90
CA ALA A 19 8.06 -29.72 0.67
C ALA A 19 8.72 -28.37 0.59
N GLY A 20 8.93 -27.87 -0.63
CA GLY A 20 9.41 -26.52 -0.87
C GLY A 20 8.48 -25.60 -0.13
N ALA A 21 8.93 -25.13 1.03
CA ALA A 21 8.21 -24.14 1.80
C ALA A 21 8.11 -22.92 0.89
N HIS A 22 6.97 -22.77 0.24
CA HIS A 22 6.61 -21.52 -0.43
C HIS A 22 6.69 -20.44 0.64
N THR A 23 7.81 -19.72 0.67
CA THR A 23 7.97 -18.65 1.64
C THR A 23 6.81 -17.69 1.47
N PRO A 24 6.07 -17.36 2.53
CA PRO A 24 4.93 -16.43 2.48
C PRO A 24 5.27 -15.11 1.76
N TYR A 25 6.54 -14.75 1.77
CA TYR A 25 7.09 -13.56 1.14
C TYR A 25 6.88 -13.49 -0.38
N GLY A 26 7.09 -14.57 -1.12
CA GLY A 26 6.90 -14.58 -2.58
C GLY A 26 5.44 -14.38 -2.98
N GLN A 27 4.50 -14.95 -2.24
CA GLN A 27 3.07 -14.77 -2.47
C GLN A 27 2.63 -13.32 -2.23
N TRP A 28 3.19 -12.66 -1.21
CA TRP A 28 2.92 -11.26 -0.92
C TRP A 28 3.41 -10.31 -2.00
N VAL A 29 4.56 -10.59 -2.61
CA VAL A 29 5.07 -9.79 -3.74
C VAL A 29 4.12 -9.86 -4.93
N VAL A 30 3.64 -11.06 -5.28
CA VAL A 30 2.69 -11.25 -6.37
C VAL A 30 1.34 -10.58 -6.07
N TYR A 31 0.85 -10.72 -4.83
CA TYR A 31 -0.41 -10.11 -4.41
C TYR A 31 -0.36 -8.58 -4.53
N ARG A 32 0.73 -7.95 -4.05
CA ARG A 32 0.93 -6.50 -4.12
C ARG A 32 0.97 -5.97 -5.56
N LYS A 33 1.60 -6.70 -6.47
CA LYS A 33 1.65 -6.33 -7.89
C LYS A 33 0.29 -6.38 -8.59
N LYS A 34 -0.66 -7.15 -8.04
CA LYS A 34 -1.99 -7.37 -8.65
C LYS A 34 -3.09 -6.47 -8.06
N HIS A 35 -2.82 -5.79 -6.96
CA HIS A 35 -3.83 -5.05 -6.20
C HIS A 35 -3.30 -3.69 -5.80
N LEU A 36 -4.13 -2.66 -5.93
CA LEU A 36 -3.89 -1.39 -5.26
C LEU A 36 -4.19 -1.56 -3.77
N LEU A 37 -3.15 -1.65 -2.95
CA LEU A 37 -3.29 -1.78 -1.51
C LEU A 37 -3.31 -0.41 -0.85
N ILE A 38 -4.39 -0.10 -0.15
CA ILE A 38 -4.54 1.13 0.63
C ILE A 38 -4.25 0.79 2.08
N GLY A 39 -3.14 1.29 2.60
CA GLY A 39 -2.72 1.08 3.98
C GLY A 39 -3.57 1.85 4.97
N ALA A 40 -3.89 1.22 6.10
CA ALA A 40 -4.47 1.88 7.27
C ALA A 40 -4.01 1.16 8.53
N HIS A 41 -4.10 1.78 9.70
CA HIS A 41 -3.67 1.16 10.94
C HIS A 41 -4.78 1.03 11.99
N ARG A 42 -4.62 0.05 12.89
CA ARG A 42 -5.64 -0.30 13.90
C ARG A 42 -5.78 0.72 15.01
N ALA A 43 -4.69 1.41 15.33
CA ALA A 43 -4.66 2.36 16.44
C ALA A 43 -5.54 3.60 16.16
N ASP A 44 -5.92 3.84 14.91
CA ASP A 44 -6.88 4.86 14.50
C ASP A 44 -8.01 4.21 13.68
N PRO A 45 -9.10 3.75 14.32
CA PRO A 45 -10.21 3.10 13.64
C PRO A 45 -10.84 3.93 12.51
N PRO A 46 -10.97 5.27 12.59
CA PRO A 46 -11.45 6.08 11.49
C PRO A 46 -10.61 5.99 10.22
N THR A 47 -9.28 5.93 10.29
CA THR A 47 -8.43 5.74 9.09
C THR A 47 -8.74 4.43 8.38
N TYR A 48 -9.03 3.38 9.15
CA TYR A 48 -9.42 2.09 8.59
C TYR A 48 -10.81 2.12 7.93
N ALA A 49 -11.76 2.81 8.53
CA ALA A 49 -13.09 2.99 7.95
C ALA A 49 -12.99 3.75 6.62
N GLU A 50 -12.21 4.82 6.61
CA GLU A 50 -11.96 5.63 5.43
C GLU A 50 -11.24 4.83 4.32
N ALA A 51 -10.20 4.07 4.65
CA ALA A 51 -9.51 3.21 3.70
C ALA A 51 -10.45 2.16 3.08
N LYS A 52 -11.40 1.60 3.84
CA LYS A 52 -12.42 0.68 3.30
C LYS A 52 -13.35 1.38 2.32
N ARG A 53 -13.81 2.59 2.66
CA ARG A 53 -14.66 3.39 1.80
C ARG A 53 -13.98 3.69 0.47
N LEU A 54 -12.73 4.17 0.52
CA LEU A 54 -11.93 4.45 -0.67
C LEU A 54 -11.64 3.19 -1.50
N ALA A 55 -11.31 2.08 -0.85
CA ALA A 55 -11.07 0.82 -1.55
C ALA A 55 -12.33 0.32 -2.29
N ALA A 56 -13.51 0.47 -1.70
CA ALA A 56 -14.78 0.13 -2.34
C ALA A 56 -15.06 1.03 -3.54
N LEU A 57 -14.93 2.35 -3.37
CA LEU A 57 -15.13 3.34 -4.42
C LEU A 57 -14.18 3.11 -5.60
N LEU A 58 -12.89 2.91 -5.32
CA LEU A 58 -11.90 2.63 -6.37
C LEU A 58 -12.10 1.25 -7.01
N ALA A 59 -12.63 0.26 -6.31
CA ALA A 59 -12.96 -1.03 -6.91
C ALA A 59 -14.15 -0.92 -7.89
N GLU A 60 -15.10 -0.04 -7.61
CA GLU A 60 -16.26 0.24 -8.45
C GLU A 60 -15.87 1.02 -9.71
N HIS A 61 -15.21 2.15 -9.56
CA HIS A 61 -14.89 3.07 -10.67
C HIS A 61 -13.58 2.76 -11.40
N LEU A 62 -12.65 2.02 -10.76
CA LEU A 62 -11.40 1.54 -11.32
C LEU A 62 -11.22 0.02 -11.10
N PRO A 63 -12.06 -0.84 -11.69
CA PRO A 63 -12.06 -2.27 -11.39
C PRO A 63 -10.72 -2.97 -11.69
N LYS A 64 -9.93 -2.44 -12.62
CA LYS A 64 -8.57 -2.94 -12.91
C LYS A 64 -7.60 -2.74 -11.74
N SER A 65 -7.86 -1.78 -10.85
CA SER A 65 -7.05 -1.52 -9.65
C SER A 65 -7.11 -2.66 -8.65
N ARG A 66 -8.22 -3.43 -8.63
CA ARG A 66 -8.49 -4.47 -7.64
C ARG A 66 -8.21 -3.99 -6.21
N SER A 67 -8.64 -2.76 -5.92
CA SER A 67 -8.33 -2.08 -4.66
C SER A 67 -8.70 -2.91 -3.44
N ARG A 68 -7.83 -2.91 -2.43
CA ARG A 68 -7.98 -3.63 -1.15
C ARG A 68 -7.36 -2.83 -0.02
N VAL A 69 -7.82 -3.08 1.19
CA VAL A 69 -7.21 -2.49 2.38
C VAL A 69 -6.10 -3.39 2.92
N ALA A 70 -4.93 -2.80 3.16
CA ALA A 70 -3.84 -3.42 3.91
C ALA A 70 -3.85 -2.87 5.34
N ARG A 71 -4.07 -3.73 6.33
CA ARG A 71 -4.23 -3.32 7.72
C ARG A 71 -2.95 -3.53 8.51
N ALA A 72 -2.32 -2.45 8.96
CA ALA A 72 -1.19 -2.48 9.87
C ALA A 72 -1.65 -2.44 11.35
N PRO A 73 -0.94 -3.03 12.29
CA PRO A 73 -1.26 -2.91 13.72
C PRO A 73 -1.06 -1.49 14.26
N THR A 74 -0.05 -0.78 13.79
CA THR A 74 0.33 0.57 14.26
C THR A 74 0.72 1.47 13.09
N ALA A 75 0.73 2.78 13.32
CA ALA A 75 1.23 3.76 12.36
C ALA A 75 2.72 3.54 12.02
N GLY A 76 3.55 3.17 13.01
CA GLY A 76 4.96 2.83 12.78
C GLY A 76 5.13 1.62 11.83
N ARG A 77 4.29 0.58 11.98
CA ARG A 77 4.32 -0.53 11.00
C ARG A 77 3.90 -0.07 9.61
N LEU A 78 2.92 0.84 9.52
CA LEU A 78 2.51 1.42 8.25
C LEU A 78 3.67 2.21 7.60
N ALA A 79 4.38 3.01 8.40
CA ALA A 79 5.58 3.73 7.96
C ALA A 79 6.66 2.77 7.43
N SER A 80 6.94 1.68 8.16
CA SER A 80 7.87 0.64 7.72
C SER A 80 7.46 0.04 6.37
N LEU A 81 6.17 -0.24 6.16
CA LEU A 81 5.68 -0.81 4.90
C LEU A 81 5.83 0.16 3.72
N LEU A 82 5.57 1.45 3.94
CA LEU A 82 5.77 2.49 2.94
C LEU A 82 7.27 2.68 2.62
N GLY A 83 8.12 2.77 3.66
CA GLY A 83 9.55 2.99 3.49
C GLY A 83 10.33 1.81 2.92
N THR A 84 9.77 0.58 2.94
CA THR A 84 10.45 -0.64 2.45
C THR A 84 9.80 -1.22 1.19
N ASP A 85 9.15 -0.41 0.38
CA ASP A 85 8.54 -0.79 -0.89
C ASP A 85 7.48 -1.91 -0.79
N GLN A 86 6.88 -2.05 0.39
CA GLN A 86 5.86 -3.05 0.62
C GLN A 86 4.44 -2.52 0.47
N LEU A 87 4.30 -1.20 0.45
CA LEU A 87 3.05 -0.49 0.28
C LEU A 87 3.33 0.84 -0.42
N ASP A 88 2.45 1.25 -1.32
CA ASP A 88 2.62 2.51 -2.05
C ASP A 88 1.66 3.60 -1.59
N VAL A 89 0.49 3.23 -1.05
CA VAL A 89 -0.61 4.16 -0.75
C VAL A 89 -1.13 3.92 0.66
N ALA A 90 -1.45 4.99 1.38
CA ALA A 90 -2.02 4.89 2.74
C ALA A 90 -2.99 6.02 3.06
N VAL A 91 -3.94 5.75 3.95
CA VAL A 91 -4.76 6.76 4.62
C VAL A 91 -4.13 7.09 5.97
N LEU A 92 -3.95 8.37 6.23
CA LEU A 92 -3.37 8.91 7.46
C LEU A 92 -4.20 10.10 7.94
N SER A 93 -4.11 10.42 9.23
CA SER A 93 -4.47 11.74 9.68
C SER A 93 -3.53 12.80 9.07
N LYS A 94 -3.99 14.03 8.90
CA LYS A 94 -3.14 15.11 8.38
C LYS A 94 -1.86 15.30 9.21
N ALA A 95 -1.97 15.19 10.54
CA ALA A 95 -0.82 15.30 11.43
C ALA A 95 0.19 14.17 11.26
N ASP A 96 -0.30 12.92 11.18
CA ASP A 96 0.58 11.75 10.94
C ASP A 96 1.25 11.79 9.58
N ALA A 97 0.56 12.27 8.55
CA ALA A 97 1.15 12.39 7.21
C ALA A 97 2.34 13.37 7.20
N VAL A 98 2.19 14.54 7.84
CA VAL A 98 3.28 15.50 7.98
C VAL A 98 4.42 14.91 8.81
N ALA A 99 4.11 14.33 9.98
CA ALA A 99 5.12 13.74 10.86
C ALA A 99 5.87 12.58 10.19
N MET A 100 5.17 11.75 9.41
CA MET A 100 5.77 10.64 8.67
C MET A 100 6.69 11.15 7.54
N ARG A 101 6.23 12.13 6.76
CA ARG A 101 7.07 12.77 5.72
C ARG A 101 8.36 13.32 6.30
N ASP A 102 8.27 13.98 7.45
CA ASP A 102 9.40 14.68 8.06
C ASP A 102 10.25 13.77 8.98
N GLY A 103 9.79 12.53 9.21
CA GLY A 103 10.47 11.57 10.11
C GLY A 103 10.45 12.03 11.55
N GLN A 104 9.31 12.58 12.02
CA GLN A 104 9.17 13.14 13.36
C GLN A 104 8.26 12.31 14.27
N GLY A 105 8.35 12.57 15.58
CA GLY A 105 7.52 11.90 16.57
C GLY A 105 7.65 10.38 16.53
N GLN A 106 6.53 9.68 16.46
CA GLN A 106 6.50 8.21 16.39
C GLN A 106 7.15 7.64 15.11
N PHE A 107 7.41 8.46 14.10
CA PHE A 107 8.02 8.06 12.84
C PHE A 107 9.54 8.27 12.79
N ALA A 108 10.14 8.91 13.80
CA ALA A 108 11.58 9.16 13.85
C ALA A 108 12.46 7.91 13.62
N PRO A 109 12.11 6.70 14.14
CA PRO A 109 12.88 5.48 13.89
C PRO A 109 12.89 5.04 12.42
N TYR A 110 11.96 5.52 11.60
CA TYR A 110 11.82 5.13 10.18
C TYR A 110 12.45 6.16 9.24
N GLY A 111 12.91 7.31 9.77
CA GLY A 111 13.39 8.41 8.97
C GLY A 111 12.30 9.11 8.16
N LYS A 112 12.71 9.99 7.26
CA LYS A 112 11.79 10.68 6.34
C LYS A 112 11.29 9.70 5.28
N ILE A 113 9.96 9.65 5.09
CA ILE A 113 9.34 8.83 4.05
C ILE A 113 8.82 9.78 2.97
N PRO A 114 9.28 9.65 1.71
CA PRO A 114 8.90 10.56 0.64
C PRO A 114 7.47 10.24 0.17
N ILE A 115 6.49 10.81 0.86
CA ILE A 115 5.07 10.70 0.56
C ILE A 115 4.50 12.04 0.11
N SER A 116 3.52 12.00 -0.79
CA SER A 116 2.77 13.14 -1.30
C SER A 116 1.29 12.82 -1.42
N LEU A 117 0.48 13.83 -1.58
CA LEU A 117 -0.97 13.72 -1.53
C LEU A 117 -1.57 13.23 -2.84
N LEU A 118 -2.51 12.30 -2.74
CA LEU A 118 -3.44 11.94 -3.80
C LEU A 118 -4.80 12.63 -3.62
N ALA A 119 -5.27 12.76 -2.37
CA ALA A 119 -6.52 13.42 -2.04
C ALA A 119 -6.53 13.91 -0.59
N GLU A 120 -7.27 14.99 -0.33
CA GLU A 120 -7.65 15.42 1.01
C GLU A 120 -9.07 14.96 1.32
N LEU A 121 -9.28 14.40 2.51
CA LEU A 121 -10.49 13.70 2.93
C LEU A 121 -10.94 14.23 4.31
N GLY A 122 -11.23 15.49 4.39
CA GLY A 122 -11.59 16.15 5.65
C GLY A 122 -10.42 16.17 6.65
N ALA A 123 -10.52 15.39 7.74
CA ALA A 123 -9.45 15.25 8.73
C ALA A 123 -8.32 14.30 8.31
N TYR A 124 -8.54 13.53 7.26
CA TYR A 124 -7.62 12.53 6.73
C TYR A 124 -7.06 12.92 5.38
N VAL A 125 -6.04 12.21 4.95
CA VAL A 125 -5.44 12.34 3.63
C VAL A 125 -5.13 10.96 3.06
N LEU A 126 -5.29 10.82 1.76
CA LEU A 126 -4.73 9.71 1.00
C LEU A 126 -3.38 10.15 0.48
N VAL A 127 -2.34 9.45 0.90
CA VAL A 127 -0.96 9.70 0.47
C VAL A 127 -0.43 8.56 -0.37
N ALA A 128 0.50 8.88 -1.25
CA ALA A 128 1.28 7.88 -1.98
C ALA A 128 2.77 8.12 -1.78
N HIS A 129 3.55 7.05 -1.78
CA HIS A 129 5.00 7.13 -1.84
C HIS A 129 5.43 7.70 -3.20
N ALA A 130 6.54 8.45 -3.24
CA ALA A 130 7.02 9.12 -4.45
C ALA A 130 7.30 8.19 -5.65
N ARG A 131 7.51 6.87 -5.41
CA ARG A 131 7.65 5.86 -6.48
C ARG A 131 6.34 5.38 -7.10
N PHE A 132 5.19 5.74 -6.50
CA PHE A 132 3.89 5.38 -7.07
C PHE A 132 3.75 6.01 -8.45
N ALA A 133 3.34 5.22 -9.46
CA ALA A 133 3.35 5.69 -10.84
C ALA A 133 2.42 6.89 -11.05
N ASP A 134 2.87 7.91 -11.75
CA ASP A 134 2.12 9.14 -12.03
C ASP A 134 0.76 8.86 -12.68
N ARG A 135 0.73 7.91 -13.60
CA ARG A 135 -0.51 7.47 -14.24
C ARG A 135 -1.53 6.92 -13.22
N HIS A 136 -1.06 6.11 -12.29
CA HIS A 136 -1.94 5.54 -11.26
C HIS A 136 -2.41 6.63 -10.28
N ALA A 137 -1.53 7.55 -9.91
CA ALA A 137 -1.88 8.69 -9.07
C ALA A 137 -2.92 9.58 -9.77
N TRP A 138 -2.74 9.87 -11.06
CA TRP A 138 -3.69 10.62 -11.87
C TRP A 138 -5.07 9.97 -11.89
N LEU A 139 -5.14 8.65 -12.18
CA LEU A 139 -6.40 7.90 -12.22
C LEU A 139 -7.10 7.87 -10.86
N VAL A 140 -6.37 7.60 -9.78
CA VAL A 140 -6.91 7.58 -8.42
C VAL A 140 -7.45 8.96 -8.04
N SER A 141 -6.69 10.01 -8.26
CA SER A 141 -7.10 11.37 -7.91
C SER A 141 -8.29 11.83 -8.75
N LYS A 142 -8.30 11.54 -10.04
CA LYS A 142 -9.46 11.82 -10.90
C LYS A 142 -10.72 11.17 -10.36
N THR A 143 -10.66 9.88 -10.06
CA THR A 143 -11.81 9.12 -9.56
C THR A 143 -12.31 9.69 -8.24
N LEU A 144 -11.43 9.88 -7.26
CA LEU A 144 -11.82 10.38 -5.94
C LEU A 144 -12.41 11.79 -6.02
N MET A 145 -11.78 12.69 -6.75
CA MET A 145 -12.25 14.08 -6.85
C MET A 145 -13.53 14.21 -7.67
N SER A 146 -13.79 13.31 -8.61
CA SER A 146 -15.06 13.28 -9.34
C SER A 146 -16.22 12.81 -8.48
N GLU A 147 -15.99 11.82 -7.60
CA GLU A 147 -17.03 11.22 -6.77
C GLU A 147 -17.26 11.95 -5.44
N GLU A 148 -16.25 12.64 -4.90
CA GLU A 148 -16.29 13.26 -3.58
C GLU A 148 -16.57 14.77 -3.59
N GLY A 149 -17.07 15.29 -4.68
CA GLY A 149 -17.67 16.62 -4.70
C GLY A 149 -16.72 17.77 -5.05
N GLY A 150 -15.61 17.52 -5.66
CA GLY A 150 -14.90 18.61 -6.27
C GLY A 150 -13.39 18.46 -6.41
N ARG A 151 -12.94 18.87 -7.57
CA ARG A 151 -11.53 19.05 -7.89
C ARG A 151 -11.05 20.35 -7.22
N PRO A 152 -10.07 20.31 -6.30
CA PRO A 152 -9.47 21.54 -5.79
C PRO A 152 -8.80 22.31 -6.94
N ALA A 153 -8.65 23.62 -6.77
CA ALA A 153 -7.90 24.42 -7.74
C ALA A 153 -6.47 23.90 -7.84
N SER A 154 -5.90 23.92 -9.06
CA SER A 154 -4.52 23.44 -9.26
C SER A 154 -3.48 24.22 -8.47
N SER A 155 -3.80 25.48 -8.12
CA SER A 155 -3.00 26.36 -7.27
C SER A 155 -3.26 26.17 -5.77
N ALA A 156 -4.20 25.29 -5.37
CA ALA A 156 -4.50 25.08 -3.96
C ALA A 156 -3.30 24.46 -3.24
N THR A 157 -2.82 25.13 -2.22
CA THR A 157 -1.76 24.59 -1.36
C THR A 157 -2.36 23.53 -0.44
N PRO A 158 -1.85 22.30 -0.49
CA PRO A 158 -2.33 21.24 0.37
C PRO A 158 -2.11 21.54 1.86
N SER A 159 -2.94 20.94 2.69
CA SER A 159 -2.83 21.07 4.16
C SER A 159 -1.46 20.62 4.68
N GLY A 160 -0.96 21.30 5.72
CA GLY A 160 0.28 20.91 6.42
C GLY A 160 1.56 21.03 5.59
N GLY A 161 1.58 21.87 4.55
CA GLY A 161 2.76 22.04 3.69
C GLY A 161 3.15 20.77 2.93
N MET A 162 2.22 19.83 2.78
CA MET A 162 2.39 18.67 1.90
C MET A 162 2.44 19.13 0.43
N THR A 163 2.89 18.26 -0.45
CA THR A 163 2.84 18.49 -1.90
C THR A 163 1.90 17.47 -2.54
N TRP A 164 1.25 17.85 -3.63
CA TRP A 164 0.55 16.90 -4.46
C TRP A 164 1.53 15.92 -5.11
N HIS A 165 1.11 14.67 -5.28
CA HIS A 165 1.84 13.73 -6.11
C HIS A 165 1.89 14.25 -7.55
N ALA A 166 2.97 13.99 -8.29
CA ALA A 166 3.14 14.52 -9.65
C ALA A 166 1.96 14.17 -10.56
N GLY A 167 1.49 12.92 -10.55
CA GLY A 167 0.31 12.52 -11.30
C GLY A 167 -0.97 13.22 -10.85
N THR A 168 -1.15 13.46 -9.55
CA THR A 168 -2.27 14.25 -9.01
C THR A 168 -2.20 15.69 -9.52
N GLN A 169 -1.02 16.31 -9.45
CA GLN A 169 -0.83 17.67 -9.95
C GLN A 169 -1.14 17.78 -11.45
N MET A 170 -0.74 16.78 -12.24
CA MET A 170 -1.10 16.72 -13.66
C MET A 170 -2.62 16.71 -13.87
N TYR A 171 -3.36 15.94 -13.07
CA TYR A 171 -4.81 15.95 -13.12
C TYR A 171 -5.39 17.32 -12.74
N LEU A 172 -4.89 17.94 -11.67
CA LEU A 172 -5.32 19.26 -11.21
C LEU A 172 -5.04 20.35 -12.28
N ASP A 173 -3.93 20.26 -12.98
CA ASP A 173 -3.58 21.16 -14.09
C ASP A 173 -4.41 20.93 -15.37
N GLY A 174 -5.28 19.93 -15.40
CA GLY A 174 -6.08 19.60 -16.59
C GLY A 174 -5.29 18.89 -17.68
N LYS A 175 -4.11 18.36 -17.36
CA LYS A 175 -3.29 17.59 -18.28
C LYS A 175 -3.92 16.22 -18.56
N PRO A 176 -3.73 15.65 -19.76
CA PRO A 176 -4.22 14.32 -20.08
C PRO A 176 -3.56 13.25 -19.20
N GLU A 177 -4.19 12.06 -19.18
CA GLU A 177 -3.61 10.90 -18.51
C GLU A 177 -2.19 10.64 -19.02
N PRO A 178 -1.18 10.54 -18.12
CA PRO A 178 0.18 10.28 -18.55
C PRO A 178 0.31 8.87 -19.15
N HIS A 179 1.06 8.77 -20.22
CA HIS A 179 1.48 7.50 -20.81
C HIS A 179 2.69 6.98 -20.02
N ASN A 180 2.67 5.71 -19.64
CA ASN A 180 3.85 5.05 -19.06
C ASN A 180 4.85 4.71 -20.15
#